data_9a4f67f59ffd5baeb81615127ec80fa7
#
_entry.id   9a4f67f59ffd5baeb81615127ec80fa7
#
_cell.length_a   1.000
_cell.length_b   1.000
_cell.length_c   1.000
_cell.angle_alpha   90.00
_cell.angle_beta   90.00
_cell.angle_gamma   90.00
#
_symmetry.space_group_name_H-M   'P 1'
#
loop_
_entity.id
_entity.type
_entity.pdbx_description
1 polymer ?
#
loop_
_entity_poly.entity_id
_entity_poly.type
_entity_poly.pdbx_seq_one_letter_code
_entity_poly.pdbx_strand_id
1 'polypeptide(L)'
;VLECVPAPLAALVSRSVSVPTIGIGAGPDCDGQVLVWQDMLGMVDGLSPKFVKHYAELGAAMRQAFQTYADEVRAGTFPATEHTYGMDEKDLEKLY
;
A
#
# COMPACT_ATOMS: atom_id res chain seq x y z
N VAL A 1 7.37 21.84 3.29
CA VAL A 1 6.43 21.01 2.52
C VAL A 1 5.31 21.90 1.98
N LEU A 2 5.00 21.79 0.70
CA LEU A 2 3.93 22.52 0.04
C LEU A 2 2.85 21.52 -0.41
N GLU A 3 1.67 21.60 0.19
CA GLU A 3 0.55 20.71 -0.10
C GLU A 3 -0.57 21.46 -0.81
N CYS A 4 -1.01 20.94 -1.95
CA CYS A 4 -2.10 21.48 -2.75
C CYS A 4 -1.93 22.97 -3.10
N VAL A 5 -0.68 23.41 -3.27
CA VAL A 5 -0.34 24.78 -3.68
C VAL A 5 -0.36 24.85 -5.20
N PRO A 6 -0.97 25.89 -5.82
CA PRO A 6 -0.91 26.07 -7.28
C PRO A 6 0.53 26.04 -7.79
N ALA A 7 0.76 25.29 -8.90
CA ALA A 7 2.11 25.07 -9.43
C ALA A 7 2.92 26.35 -9.66
N PRO A 8 2.36 27.45 -10.24
CA PRO A 8 3.12 28.69 -10.41
C PRO A 8 3.56 29.32 -9.09
N LEU A 9 2.72 29.22 -8.03
CA LEU A 9 3.06 29.74 -6.71
C LEU A 9 4.13 28.87 -6.05
N ALA A 10 4.01 27.56 -6.14
CA ALA A 10 5.02 26.63 -5.62
C ALA A 10 6.40 26.86 -6.29
N ALA A 11 6.41 27.08 -7.59
CA ALA A 11 7.61 27.44 -8.33
C ALA A 11 8.23 28.76 -7.85
N LEU A 12 7.40 29.78 -7.60
CA LEU A 12 7.88 31.05 -7.07
C LEU A 12 8.49 30.87 -5.66
N VAL A 13 7.79 30.18 -4.77
CA VAL A 13 8.28 29.91 -3.42
C VAL A 13 9.61 29.16 -3.46
N SER A 14 9.70 28.10 -4.28
CA SER A 14 10.92 27.28 -4.39
C SER A 14 12.14 28.09 -4.85
N ARG A 15 11.94 29.08 -5.76
CA ARG A 15 13.02 29.98 -6.17
C ARG A 15 13.35 31.07 -5.16
N SER A 16 12.44 31.36 -4.23
CA SER A 16 12.58 32.49 -3.32
C SER A 16 13.16 32.12 -1.97
N VAL A 17 13.17 30.84 -1.62
CA VAL A 17 13.71 30.34 -0.34
C VAL A 17 15.05 29.63 -0.53
N SER A 18 15.88 29.62 0.52
CA SER A 18 17.17 28.95 0.50
C SER A 18 17.14 27.52 1.02
N VAL A 19 16.00 27.09 1.53
CA VAL A 19 15.79 25.72 2.04
C VAL A 19 15.11 24.86 0.96
N PRO A 20 15.35 23.54 0.94
CA PRO A 20 14.65 22.66 0.01
C PRO A 20 13.12 22.70 0.20
N THR A 21 12.39 22.62 -0.90
CA THR A 21 10.94 22.49 -0.92
C THR A 21 10.55 21.07 -1.31
N ILE A 22 9.58 20.51 -0.60
CA ILE A 22 8.98 19.20 -0.91
C ILE A 22 7.52 19.43 -1.25
N GLY A 23 7.12 19.03 -2.46
CA GLY A 23 5.76 19.19 -2.96
C GLY A 23 4.93 17.92 -2.84
N ILE A 24 3.67 18.10 -2.51
CA ILE A 24 2.61 17.12 -2.68
C ILE A 24 1.37 17.82 -3.24
N GLY A 25 1.04 17.55 -4.49
CA GLY A 25 -0.01 18.29 -5.18
C GLY A 25 0.34 19.77 -5.43
N ALA A 26 1.63 20.08 -5.59
CA ALA A 26 2.15 21.45 -5.76
C ALA A 26 2.88 21.66 -7.10
N GLY A 27 2.71 20.76 -8.06
CA GLY A 27 3.36 20.83 -9.37
C GLY A 27 4.81 20.33 -9.34
N PRO A 28 5.52 20.40 -10.49
CA PRO A 28 6.81 19.75 -10.69
C PRO A 28 8.03 20.56 -10.22
N ASP A 29 7.87 21.84 -9.85
CA ASP A 29 8.97 22.78 -9.64
C ASP A 29 9.46 22.88 -8.21
N CYS A 30 9.04 21.99 -7.31
CA CYS A 30 9.65 21.83 -6.01
C CYS A 30 10.95 21.03 -6.11
N ASP A 31 11.86 21.16 -5.13
CA ASP A 31 13.12 20.42 -5.11
C ASP A 31 12.92 18.91 -4.97
N GLY A 32 11.87 18.49 -4.31
CA GLY A 32 11.48 17.10 -4.18
C GLY A 32 9.96 16.91 -4.17
N GLN A 33 9.54 15.66 -4.28
CA GLN A 33 8.14 15.24 -4.27
C GLN A 33 7.92 14.18 -3.20
N VAL A 34 6.75 14.19 -2.59
CA VAL A 34 6.28 13.11 -1.74
C VAL A 34 4.87 12.69 -2.19
N LEU A 35 4.58 11.42 -2.06
CA LEU A 35 3.25 10.87 -2.29
C LEU A 35 3.02 9.75 -1.27
N VAL A 36 1.83 9.73 -0.66
CA VAL A 36 1.47 8.69 0.30
C VAL A 36 1.47 7.34 -0.42
N TRP A 37 2.23 6.37 0.09
CA TRP A 37 2.42 5.09 -0.59
C TRP A 37 1.13 4.28 -0.72
N GLN A 38 0.20 4.37 0.24
CA GLN A 38 -1.11 3.74 0.13
C GLN A 38 -1.94 4.32 -1.03
N ASP A 39 -1.81 5.63 -1.26
CA ASP A 39 -2.48 6.29 -2.37
C ASP A 39 -1.83 5.89 -3.70
N MET A 40 -0.50 6.00 -3.80
CA MET A 40 0.21 5.68 -5.05
C MET A 40 0.09 4.20 -5.45
N LEU A 41 -0.14 3.30 -4.51
CA LEU A 41 -0.31 1.88 -4.77
C LEU A 41 -1.78 1.45 -4.92
N GLY A 42 -2.72 2.39 -4.90
CA GLY A 42 -4.14 2.09 -5.10
C GLY A 42 -4.74 1.23 -4.00
N MET A 43 -4.31 1.43 -2.75
CA MET A 43 -4.80 0.67 -1.60
C MET A 43 -6.01 1.32 -0.93
N VAL A 44 -6.23 2.61 -1.17
CA VAL A 44 -7.33 3.37 -0.58
C VAL A 44 -8.52 3.37 -1.52
N ASP A 45 -9.68 2.99 -1.00
CA ASP A 45 -10.94 3.05 -1.74
C ASP A 45 -11.55 4.47 -1.70
N GLY A 46 -12.27 4.83 -2.76
CA GLY A 46 -12.99 6.08 -2.87
C GLY A 46 -12.31 7.09 -3.80
N LEU A 47 -12.67 8.36 -3.60
CA LEU A 47 -12.14 9.46 -4.42
C LEU A 47 -10.70 9.77 -4.04
N SER A 48 -9.79 9.58 -4.98
CA SER A 48 -8.41 10.04 -4.85
C SER A 48 -8.31 11.53 -5.18
N PRO A 49 -7.50 12.31 -4.46
CA PRO A 49 -7.15 13.67 -4.87
C PRO A 49 -6.58 13.70 -6.28
N LYS A 50 -6.82 14.78 -7.00
CA LYS A 50 -6.37 14.96 -8.39
C LYS A 50 -4.85 14.73 -8.56
N PHE A 51 -4.07 15.07 -7.55
CA PHE A 51 -2.60 14.95 -7.61
C PHE A 51 -2.09 13.53 -7.39
N VAL A 52 -2.95 12.60 -6.96
CA VAL A 52 -2.56 11.20 -6.76
C VAL A 52 -2.58 10.47 -8.10
N LYS A 53 -1.42 9.95 -8.49
CA LYS A 53 -1.30 8.99 -9.58
C LYS A 53 -1.20 7.58 -8.99
N HIS A 54 -2.04 6.67 -9.46
CA HIS A 54 -1.93 5.26 -9.11
C HIS A 54 -0.88 4.58 -9.98
N TYR A 55 0.12 4.00 -9.34
CA TYR A 55 1.17 3.20 -10.00
C TYR A 55 0.85 1.70 -9.94
N ALA A 56 -0.10 1.31 -9.10
CA ALA A 56 -0.63 -0.04 -8.96
C ALA A 56 -2.06 0.01 -8.42
N GLU A 57 -2.74 -1.12 -8.46
CA GLU A 57 -4.11 -1.30 -7.93
C GLU A 57 -4.11 -2.43 -6.87
N LEU A 58 -3.28 -2.27 -5.83
CA LEU A 58 -3.08 -3.30 -4.82
C LEU A 58 -4.32 -3.53 -3.96
N GLY A 59 -5.18 -2.53 -3.76
CA GLY A 59 -6.41 -2.69 -2.99
C GLY A 59 -7.31 -3.79 -3.54
N ALA A 60 -7.48 -3.83 -4.86
CA ALA A 60 -8.26 -4.90 -5.52
C ALA A 60 -7.60 -6.28 -5.38
N ALA A 61 -6.28 -6.36 -5.56
CA ALA A 61 -5.52 -7.59 -5.41
C ALA A 61 -5.57 -8.12 -3.98
N MET A 62 -5.45 -7.24 -2.99
CA MET A 62 -5.55 -7.60 -1.56
C MET A 62 -6.93 -8.16 -1.21
N ARG A 63 -8.00 -7.49 -1.65
CA ARG A 63 -9.38 -7.99 -1.42
C ARG A 63 -9.59 -9.36 -2.03
N GLN A 64 -9.11 -9.57 -3.24
CA GLN A 64 -9.20 -10.87 -3.91
C GLN A 64 -8.43 -11.95 -3.14
N ALA A 65 -7.24 -11.65 -2.67
CA ALA A 65 -6.43 -12.59 -1.88
C ALA A 65 -7.12 -12.95 -0.55
N PHE A 66 -7.66 -11.97 0.17
CA PHE A 66 -8.39 -12.23 1.41
C PHE A 66 -9.67 -13.05 1.18
N GLN A 67 -10.39 -12.78 0.10
CA GLN A 67 -11.58 -13.55 -0.25
C GLN A 67 -11.23 -15.00 -0.56
N THR A 68 -10.21 -15.21 -1.39
CA THR A 68 -9.73 -16.56 -1.73
C THR A 68 -9.29 -17.33 -0.48
N TYR A 69 -8.52 -16.71 0.39
CA TYR A 69 -8.11 -17.30 1.66
C TYR A 69 -9.32 -17.71 2.51
N ALA A 70 -10.29 -16.81 2.68
CA ALA A 70 -11.48 -17.10 3.47
C ALA A 70 -12.31 -18.25 2.87
N ASP A 71 -12.42 -18.30 1.56
CA ASP A 71 -13.17 -19.36 0.86
C ASP A 71 -12.46 -20.72 0.99
N GLU A 72 -11.15 -20.75 0.86
CA GLU A 72 -10.35 -21.98 1.03
C GLU A 72 -10.42 -22.51 2.47
N VAL A 73 -10.36 -21.62 3.46
CA VAL A 73 -10.51 -22.02 4.87
C VAL A 73 -11.91 -22.61 5.12
N ARG A 74 -12.96 -21.99 4.60
CA ARG A 74 -14.34 -22.50 4.74
C ARG A 74 -14.54 -23.82 4.02
N ALA A 75 -13.91 -23.99 2.86
CA ALA A 75 -13.96 -25.22 2.08
C ALA A 75 -13.08 -26.35 2.65
N GLY A 76 -12.20 -26.05 3.61
CA GLY A 76 -11.25 -27.00 4.17
C GLY A 76 -10.07 -27.35 3.24
N THR A 77 -9.81 -26.53 2.23
CA THR A 77 -8.70 -26.73 1.28
C THR A 77 -7.41 -26.03 1.72
N PHE A 78 -7.52 -25.05 2.62
CA PHE A 78 -6.38 -24.46 3.32
C PHE A 78 -6.58 -24.63 4.85
N PRO A 79 -5.52 -25.02 5.61
CA PRO A 79 -4.20 -25.42 5.15
C PRO A 79 -4.22 -26.79 4.44
N ALA A 80 -3.40 -26.93 3.39
CA ALA A 80 -3.14 -28.21 2.75
C ALA A 80 -1.97 -28.93 3.46
N THR A 81 -1.66 -30.16 3.01
CA THR A 81 -0.58 -30.97 3.61
C THR A 81 0.78 -30.24 3.62
N GLU A 82 1.11 -29.50 2.58
CA GLU A 82 2.33 -28.71 2.47
C GLU A 82 2.44 -27.56 3.47
N HIS A 83 1.30 -27.15 4.09
CA HIS A 83 1.24 -26.09 5.08
C HIS A 83 1.16 -26.61 6.51
N THR A 84 1.30 -27.94 6.70
CA THR A 84 1.15 -28.60 7.99
C THR A 84 2.49 -29.16 8.49
N TYR A 85 2.58 -29.28 9.80
CA TYR A 85 3.73 -29.91 10.46
C TYR A 85 3.33 -31.30 10.90
N GLY A 86 4.19 -32.28 10.62
CA GLY A 86 4.02 -33.65 11.08
C GLY A 86 4.51 -33.87 12.50
N MET A 87 4.08 -34.95 13.09
CA MET A 87 4.58 -35.46 14.38
C MET A 87 4.73 -36.98 14.27
N ASP A 88 5.73 -37.55 14.93
CA ASP A 88 5.87 -39.01 15.05
C ASP A 88 4.73 -39.54 15.93
N GLU A 89 4.05 -40.60 15.48
CA GLU A 89 2.95 -41.22 16.24
C GLU A 89 3.40 -41.65 17.62
N LYS A 90 4.65 -42.14 17.76
CA LYS A 90 5.21 -42.53 19.05
C LYS A 90 5.34 -41.38 20.05
N ASP A 91 5.55 -40.17 19.52
CA ASP A 91 5.62 -38.98 20.37
C ASP A 91 4.22 -38.50 20.77
N LEU A 92 3.26 -38.64 19.86
CA LEU A 92 1.87 -38.35 20.15
C LEU A 92 1.30 -39.28 21.24
N GLU A 93 1.60 -40.60 21.18
CA GLU A 93 1.17 -41.60 22.20
C GLU A 93 1.67 -41.28 23.60
N LYS A 94 2.82 -40.61 23.74
CA LYS A 94 3.35 -40.21 25.06
C LYS A 94 2.57 -39.07 25.72
N LEU A 95 1.69 -38.38 24.98
CA LEU A 95 0.91 -37.26 25.49
C LEU A 95 -0.47 -37.67 26.05
N TYR A 96 -0.86 -38.91 25.87
CA TYR A 96 -2.16 -39.46 26.34
C TYR A 96 -2.02 -40.54 27.40
#